data_61ce84ec135026ed02a0c710013d9f00
#
_entry.id   61ce84ec135026ed02a0c710013d9f00
#
_cell.length_a   1.000
_cell.length_b   1.000
_cell.length_c   1.000
_cell.angle_alpha   90.00
_cell.angle_beta   90.00
_cell.angle_gamma   90.00
#
_symmetry.space_group_name_H-M   'P 1'
#
loop_
_entity.id
_entity.type
_entity.pdbx_description
1 polymer ?
#
loop_
_entity_poly.entity_id
_entity_poly.type
_entity_poly.pdbx_seq_one_letter_code
_entity_poly.pdbx_strand_id
1 'polypeptide(L)'
;MKDLTPKKSDLDPIEIASIDEIRALQLERLKWSLRHAYDNVAMYRERFDAAGVHPDDVTDLSDLAKFPFTTKSDLRDHYPFGMFAVPDEEIIRIHASSGTTGKSTVVGYTKHDIDIWADLVARSLRASGVRAGDLVHCAYGYGLFTGGLGAHYGIERLGARVVPMLSLIHI
;
A
#
# COMPACT_ATOMS: atom_id res chain seq x y z
N MET A 1 -20.17 28.51 -2.42
CA MET A 1 -19.22 27.43 -2.09
C MET A 1 -19.27 26.44 -3.25
N LYS A 2 -18.12 26.01 -3.80
CA LYS A 2 -18.09 25.00 -4.89
C LYS A 2 -18.62 23.68 -4.30
N ASP A 3 -19.60 23.05 -4.98
CA ASP A 3 -20.03 21.71 -4.60
C ASP A 3 -18.90 20.71 -4.91
N LEU A 4 -18.37 20.07 -3.90
CA LEU A 4 -17.31 19.09 -3.98
C LEU A 4 -17.81 17.65 -3.86
N THR A 5 -19.13 17.44 -3.83
CA THR A 5 -19.71 16.10 -3.82
C THR A 5 -19.29 15.34 -5.09
N PRO A 6 -18.62 14.18 -5.00
CA PRO A 6 -18.25 13.39 -6.17
C PRO A 6 -19.51 12.87 -6.85
N LYS A 7 -19.52 12.85 -8.17
CA LYS A 7 -20.59 12.17 -8.92
C LYS A 7 -20.44 10.65 -8.71
N LYS A 8 -21.52 9.93 -8.76
CA LYS A 8 -21.49 8.47 -8.66
C LYS A 8 -20.58 7.80 -9.70
N SER A 9 -20.46 8.41 -10.88
CA SER A 9 -19.55 7.98 -11.94
C SER A 9 -18.06 8.17 -11.61
N ASP A 10 -17.74 8.98 -10.61
CA ASP A 10 -16.36 9.28 -10.21
C ASP A 10 -15.87 8.32 -9.12
N LEU A 11 -16.78 7.50 -8.59
CA LEU A 11 -16.49 6.56 -7.50
C LEU A 11 -16.15 5.18 -8.06
N ASP A 12 -15.18 4.52 -7.42
CA ASP A 12 -14.91 3.11 -7.71
C ASP A 12 -16.09 2.24 -7.19
N PRO A 13 -16.39 1.10 -7.85
CA PRO A 13 -17.48 0.23 -7.41
C PRO A 13 -17.43 -0.14 -5.93
N ILE A 14 -16.23 -0.35 -5.38
CA ILE A 14 -16.04 -0.69 -3.97
C ILE A 14 -16.41 0.44 -3.00
N GLU A 15 -16.39 1.71 -3.43
CA GLU A 15 -16.74 2.85 -2.58
C GLU A 15 -18.25 2.96 -2.35
N ILE A 16 -19.05 2.27 -3.16
CA ILE A 16 -20.52 2.22 -3.06
C ILE A 16 -21.05 0.81 -2.79
N ALA A 17 -20.14 -0.13 -2.53
CA ALA A 17 -20.50 -1.51 -2.23
C ALA A 17 -21.13 -1.65 -0.84
N SER A 18 -21.95 -2.69 -0.66
CA SER A 18 -22.49 -3.06 0.65
C SER A 18 -21.38 -3.59 1.57
N ILE A 19 -21.66 -3.59 2.88
CA ILE A 19 -20.71 -4.14 3.86
C ILE A 19 -20.43 -5.62 3.62
N ASP A 20 -21.39 -6.37 3.11
CA ASP A 20 -21.21 -7.80 2.84
C ASP A 20 -20.31 -8.02 1.63
N GLU A 21 -20.46 -7.22 0.57
CA GLU A 21 -19.54 -7.23 -0.59
C GLU A 21 -18.12 -6.83 -0.18
N ILE A 22 -17.97 -5.82 0.68
CA ILE A 22 -16.66 -5.41 1.20
C ILE A 22 -16.02 -6.55 2.01
N ARG A 23 -16.77 -7.20 2.90
CA ARG A 23 -16.28 -8.32 3.70
C ARG A 23 -15.89 -9.53 2.85
N ALA A 24 -16.68 -9.85 1.83
CA ALA A 24 -16.35 -10.92 0.90
C ALA A 24 -15.03 -10.65 0.17
N LEU A 25 -14.84 -9.43 -0.34
CA LEU A 25 -13.58 -9.02 -0.97
C LEU A 25 -12.40 -9.02 0.02
N GLN A 26 -12.62 -8.58 1.26
CA GLN A 26 -11.59 -8.61 2.29
C GLN A 26 -11.15 -10.04 2.61
N LEU A 27 -12.08 -10.98 2.72
CA LEU A 27 -11.78 -12.39 2.98
C LEU A 27 -11.00 -13.02 1.82
N GLU A 28 -11.42 -12.76 0.58
CA GLU A 28 -10.68 -13.21 -0.62
C GLU A 28 -9.23 -12.71 -0.61
N ARG A 29 -9.04 -11.41 -0.40
CA ARG A 29 -7.72 -10.79 -0.35
C ARG A 29 -6.88 -11.27 0.83
N LEU A 30 -7.48 -11.51 1.99
CA LEU A 30 -6.81 -12.06 3.16
C LEU A 30 -6.25 -13.44 2.86
N LYS A 31 -7.07 -14.35 2.30
CA LYS A 31 -6.65 -15.69 1.89
C LYS A 31 -5.47 -15.64 0.92
N TRP A 32 -5.58 -14.79 -0.10
CA TRP A 32 -4.50 -14.60 -1.07
C TRP A 32 -3.22 -14.08 -0.41
N SER A 33 -3.32 -13.05 0.45
CA SER A 33 -2.15 -12.44 1.09
C SER A 33 -1.43 -13.41 2.01
N LEU A 34 -2.16 -14.17 2.81
CA LEU A 34 -1.57 -15.17 3.70
C LEU A 34 -0.91 -16.30 2.92
N ARG A 35 -1.56 -16.79 1.86
CA ARG A 35 -0.99 -17.81 0.97
C ARG A 35 0.27 -17.29 0.29
N HIS A 36 0.23 -16.09 -0.28
CA HIS A 36 1.35 -15.47 -0.96
C HIS A 36 2.55 -15.29 -0.02
N ALA A 37 2.32 -14.83 1.22
CA ALA A 37 3.37 -14.69 2.23
C ALA A 37 3.96 -16.06 2.63
N TYR A 38 3.12 -17.06 2.86
CA TYR A 38 3.53 -18.41 3.23
C TYR A 38 4.38 -19.09 2.15
N ASP A 39 3.96 -18.98 0.89
CA ASP A 39 4.63 -19.66 -0.21
C ASP A 39 5.98 -19.02 -0.56
N ASN A 40 6.09 -17.68 -0.42
CA ASN A 40 7.23 -16.94 -0.97
C ASN A 40 8.19 -16.37 0.09
N VAL A 41 7.82 -16.32 1.37
CA VAL A 41 8.66 -15.75 2.43
C VAL A 41 8.91 -16.78 3.53
N ALA A 42 10.14 -17.27 3.63
CA ALA A 42 10.53 -18.33 4.56
C ALA A 42 10.13 -18.05 6.01
N MET A 43 10.34 -16.81 6.49
CA MET A 43 9.99 -16.39 7.85
C MET A 43 8.49 -16.55 8.15
N TYR A 44 7.61 -16.25 7.20
CA TYR A 44 6.17 -16.43 7.40
C TYR A 44 5.81 -17.91 7.44
N ARG A 45 6.37 -18.72 6.56
CA ARG A 45 6.16 -20.17 6.56
C ARG A 45 6.55 -20.79 7.90
N GLU A 46 7.78 -20.52 8.36
CA GLU A 46 8.29 -21.04 9.62
C GLU A 46 7.41 -20.62 10.81
N ARG A 47 6.95 -19.38 10.85
CA ARG A 47 6.11 -18.89 11.94
C ARG A 47 4.70 -19.46 11.91
N PHE A 48 4.10 -19.60 10.74
CA PHE A 48 2.76 -20.16 10.62
C PHE A 48 2.80 -21.64 11.01
N ASP A 49 3.79 -22.39 10.54
CA ASP A 49 3.98 -23.81 10.92
C ASP A 49 4.22 -23.95 12.43
N ALA A 50 5.07 -23.12 13.02
CA ALA A 50 5.32 -23.12 14.47
C ALA A 50 4.08 -22.76 15.30
N ALA A 51 3.20 -21.91 14.77
CA ALA A 51 1.93 -21.58 15.41
C ALA A 51 0.81 -22.60 15.14
N GLY A 52 1.06 -23.60 14.30
CA GLY A 52 0.08 -24.61 13.91
C GLY A 52 -1.09 -24.03 13.09
N VAL A 53 -0.83 -22.99 12.29
CA VAL A 53 -1.83 -22.34 11.43
C VAL A 53 -1.42 -22.41 9.97
N HIS A 54 -2.39 -22.56 9.09
CA HIS A 54 -2.14 -22.63 7.66
C HIS A 54 -3.07 -21.67 6.89
N PRO A 55 -2.63 -21.03 5.82
CA PRO A 55 -3.49 -20.11 5.03
C PRO A 55 -4.80 -20.72 4.55
N ASP A 56 -4.83 -22.04 4.29
CA ASP A 56 -6.04 -22.75 3.85
C ASP A 56 -7.10 -22.92 4.96
N ASP A 57 -6.71 -22.74 6.23
CA ASP A 57 -7.62 -22.85 7.37
C ASP A 57 -8.50 -21.59 7.53
N VAL A 58 -8.23 -20.54 6.77
CA VAL A 58 -8.97 -19.27 6.84
C VAL A 58 -10.32 -19.40 6.16
N THR A 59 -11.38 -19.32 6.94
CA THR A 59 -12.77 -19.37 6.48
C THR A 59 -13.52 -18.08 6.72
N ASP A 60 -13.07 -17.29 7.70
CA ASP A 60 -13.65 -16.01 8.11
C ASP A 60 -12.57 -14.97 8.41
N LEU A 61 -12.91 -13.68 8.38
CA LEU A 61 -11.97 -12.59 8.68
C LEU A 61 -11.42 -12.65 10.11
N SER A 62 -12.18 -13.18 11.06
CA SER A 62 -11.75 -13.34 12.45
C SER A 62 -10.62 -14.37 12.61
N ASP A 63 -10.45 -15.28 11.66
CA ASP A 63 -9.36 -16.25 11.66
C ASP A 63 -7.98 -15.61 11.61
N LEU A 64 -7.89 -14.36 11.12
CA LEU A 64 -6.64 -13.59 11.14
C LEU A 64 -6.01 -13.50 12.54
N ALA A 65 -6.82 -13.49 13.59
CA ALA A 65 -6.34 -13.45 14.98
C ALA A 65 -5.51 -14.69 15.40
N LYS A 66 -5.57 -15.77 14.64
CA LYS A 66 -4.79 -17.00 14.90
C LYS A 66 -3.35 -16.88 14.38
N PHE A 67 -3.09 -15.98 13.44
CA PHE A 67 -1.79 -15.82 12.79
C PHE A 67 -0.86 -14.91 13.62
N PRO A 68 0.44 -15.25 13.68
CA PRO A 68 1.41 -14.48 14.44
C PRO A 68 1.64 -13.09 13.84
N PHE A 69 1.92 -12.11 14.71
CA PHE A 69 2.24 -10.77 14.29
C PHE A 69 3.62 -10.66 13.65
N THR A 70 3.74 -9.72 12.71
CA THR A 70 5.03 -9.23 12.21
C THR A 70 5.42 -7.96 12.96
N THR A 71 6.67 -7.86 13.36
CA THR A 71 7.21 -6.71 14.08
C THR A 71 8.24 -5.97 13.23
N LYS A 72 8.59 -4.75 13.63
CA LYS A 72 9.64 -3.99 12.95
C LYS A 72 11.02 -4.65 13.04
N SER A 73 11.29 -5.44 14.08
CA SER A 73 12.53 -6.23 14.19
C SER A 73 12.62 -7.27 13.08
N ASP A 74 11.53 -7.94 12.76
CA ASP A 74 11.53 -8.95 11.70
C ASP A 74 11.99 -8.39 10.35
N LEU A 75 11.54 -7.17 10.02
CA LEU A 75 11.96 -6.48 8.79
C LEU A 75 13.45 -6.11 8.81
N ARG A 76 14.03 -5.86 9.99
CA ARG A 76 15.45 -5.54 10.13
C ARG A 76 16.33 -6.78 10.11
N ASP A 77 15.85 -7.87 10.70
CA ASP A 77 16.58 -9.15 10.78
C ASP A 77 16.69 -9.79 9.39
N HIS A 78 15.72 -9.51 8.51
CA HIS A 78 15.71 -9.97 7.11
C HIS A 78 16.15 -8.88 6.12
N TYR A 79 16.87 -7.85 6.60
CA TYR A 79 17.40 -6.79 5.76
C TYR A 79 18.43 -7.33 4.75
N PRO A 80 18.46 -6.84 3.48
CA PRO A 80 17.57 -5.82 2.94
C PRO A 80 16.32 -6.39 2.24
N PHE A 81 16.33 -7.60 1.67
CA PHE A 81 15.33 -8.10 0.74
C PHE A 81 14.70 -9.42 1.15
N GLY A 82 15.06 -9.96 2.33
CA GLY A 82 14.61 -11.27 2.79
C GLY A 82 13.09 -11.40 3.05
N MET A 83 12.36 -10.28 2.98
CA MET A 83 10.90 -10.25 3.11
C MET A 83 10.18 -10.00 1.78
N PHE A 84 10.89 -9.97 0.65
CA PHE A 84 10.25 -9.84 -0.65
C PHE A 84 9.57 -11.16 -1.03
N ALA A 85 8.34 -11.05 -1.49
CA ALA A 85 7.49 -12.20 -1.82
C ALA A 85 7.39 -12.44 -3.34
N VAL A 86 8.21 -11.74 -4.12
CA VAL A 86 8.30 -11.86 -5.58
C VAL A 86 9.78 -11.89 -5.99
N PRO A 87 10.14 -12.42 -7.18
CA PRO A 87 11.48 -12.35 -7.74
C PRO A 87 11.97 -10.90 -7.88
N ASP A 88 13.30 -10.69 -7.75
CA ASP A 88 13.92 -9.36 -7.81
C ASP A 88 13.64 -8.63 -9.14
N GLU A 89 13.53 -9.35 -10.25
CA GLU A 89 13.24 -8.81 -11.58
C GLU A 89 11.83 -8.19 -11.70
N GLU A 90 10.91 -8.53 -10.80
CA GLU A 90 9.59 -7.91 -10.74
C GLU A 90 9.57 -6.61 -9.92
N ILE A 91 10.62 -6.35 -9.14
CA ILE A 91 10.73 -5.15 -8.32
C ILE A 91 11.20 -3.98 -9.18
N ILE A 92 10.30 -3.02 -9.40
CA ILE A 92 10.60 -1.83 -10.22
C ILE A 92 10.96 -0.59 -9.39
N ARG A 93 10.71 -0.65 -8.07
CA ARG A 93 11.00 0.46 -7.16
C ARG A 93 11.29 -0.02 -5.75
N ILE A 94 12.24 0.64 -5.10
CA ILE A 94 12.59 0.40 -3.70
C ILE A 94 12.39 1.70 -2.92
N HIS A 95 11.75 1.58 -1.76
CA HIS A 95 11.67 2.62 -0.76
C HIS A 95 12.23 2.14 0.58
N ALA A 96 12.59 3.07 1.44
CA ALA A 96 13.01 2.73 2.79
C ALA A 96 12.63 3.82 3.80
N SER A 97 12.51 3.41 5.06
CA SER A 97 12.38 4.34 6.18
C SER A 97 13.71 5.04 6.47
N SER A 98 13.67 6.17 7.20
CA SER A 98 14.88 6.95 7.54
C SER A 98 15.93 6.23 8.38
N GLY A 99 15.59 5.10 9.01
CA GLY A 99 16.54 4.30 9.79
C GLY A 99 17.11 4.98 11.03
N THR A 100 16.46 6.01 11.58
CA THR A 100 16.95 6.81 12.73
C THR A 100 17.31 5.99 13.97
N THR A 101 16.81 4.78 14.11
CA THR A 101 17.04 3.85 15.23
C THR A 101 17.82 2.59 14.83
N GLY A 102 18.58 2.62 13.73
CA GLY A 102 19.33 1.47 13.22
C GLY A 102 19.13 1.25 11.72
N LYS A 103 19.10 -0.03 11.27
CA LYS A 103 18.88 -0.36 9.87
C LYS A 103 17.53 0.15 9.39
N SER A 104 17.49 0.72 8.19
CA SER A 104 16.25 1.12 7.52
C SER A 104 15.35 -0.09 7.27
N THR A 105 14.06 0.11 7.28
CA THR A 105 13.11 -0.87 6.74
C THR A 105 13.02 -0.65 5.24
N VAL A 106 13.35 -1.67 4.46
CA VAL A 106 13.32 -1.64 2.99
C VAL A 106 12.05 -2.31 2.50
N VAL A 107 11.40 -1.71 1.52
CA VAL A 107 10.21 -2.27 0.85
C VAL A 107 10.39 -2.17 -0.67
N GLY A 108 10.08 -3.27 -1.36
CA GLY A 108 10.06 -3.34 -2.82
C GLY A 108 8.63 -3.24 -3.34
N TYR A 109 8.49 -2.64 -4.50
CA TYR A 109 7.21 -2.50 -5.19
C TYR A 109 7.30 -3.03 -6.60
N THR A 110 6.34 -3.88 -6.97
CA THR A 110 6.11 -4.27 -8.36
C THR A 110 5.42 -3.13 -9.13
N LYS A 111 5.31 -3.29 -10.45
CA LYS A 111 4.50 -2.36 -11.26
C LYS A 111 3.04 -2.33 -10.79
N HIS A 112 2.49 -3.48 -10.43
CA HIS A 112 1.12 -3.60 -9.93
C HIS A 112 0.93 -2.88 -8.61
N ASP A 113 1.87 -2.99 -7.66
CA ASP A 113 1.83 -2.28 -6.39
C ASP A 113 1.83 -0.76 -6.59
N ILE A 114 2.63 -0.26 -7.53
CA ILE A 114 2.69 1.17 -7.86
C ILE A 114 1.34 1.65 -8.43
N ASP A 115 0.69 0.86 -9.26
CA ASP A 115 -0.62 1.21 -9.82
C ASP A 115 -1.70 1.23 -8.74
N ILE A 116 -1.75 0.22 -7.86
CA ILE A 116 -2.66 0.19 -6.70
C ILE A 116 -2.41 1.41 -5.80
N TRP A 117 -1.16 1.72 -5.51
CA TRP A 117 -0.81 2.86 -4.67
C TRP A 117 -1.30 4.18 -5.29
N ALA A 118 -1.08 4.38 -6.60
CA ALA A 118 -1.56 5.56 -7.31
C ALA A 118 -3.10 5.68 -7.24
N ASP A 119 -3.83 4.55 -7.41
CA ASP A 119 -5.29 4.52 -7.32
C ASP A 119 -5.78 4.87 -5.91
N LEU A 120 -5.15 4.33 -4.86
CA LEU A 120 -5.52 4.61 -3.47
C LEU A 120 -5.29 6.09 -3.09
N VAL A 121 -4.17 6.68 -3.54
CA VAL A 121 -3.89 8.09 -3.31
C VAL A 121 -4.83 8.98 -4.11
N ALA A 122 -5.14 8.64 -5.37
CA ALA A 122 -6.13 9.34 -6.17
C ALA A 122 -7.51 9.36 -5.49
N ARG A 123 -7.93 8.23 -4.94
CA ARG A 123 -9.17 8.11 -4.16
C ARG A 123 -9.16 9.01 -2.92
N SER A 124 -8.06 9.02 -2.17
CA SER A 124 -7.90 9.85 -0.98
C SER A 124 -7.94 11.34 -1.32
N LEU A 125 -7.30 11.76 -2.42
CA LEU A 125 -7.35 13.14 -2.92
C LEU A 125 -8.76 13.53 -3.35
N ARG A 126 -9.48 12.65 -4.06
CA ARG A 126 -10.87 12.88 -4.44
C ARG A 126 -11.78 13.04 -3.22
N ALA A 127 -11.61 12.21 -2.18
CA ALA A 127 -12.32 12.33 -0.92
C ALA A 127 -12.02 13.65 -0.20
N SER A 128 -10.79 14.18 -0.35
CA SER A 128 -10.38 15.48 0.18
C SER A 128 -10.87 16.68 -0.65
N GLY A 129 -11.58 16.43 -1.77
CA GLY A 129 -12.15 17.48 -2.61
C GLY A 129 -11.35 17.86 -3.84
N VAL A 130 -10.20 17.23 -4.13
CA VAL A 130 -9.43 17.45 -5.37
C VAL A 130 -10.18 16.85 -6.55
N ARG A 131 -10.12 17.52 -7.70
CA ARG A 131 -10.78 17.09 -8.94
C ARG A 131 -9.80 17.10 -10.11
N ALA A 132 -10.13 16.38 -11.17
CA ALA A 132 -9.38 16.41 -12.41
C ALA A 132 -9.23 17.87 -12.89
N GLY A 133 -8.03 18.21 -13.34
CA GLY A 133 -7.67 19.57 -13.78
C GLY A 133 -7.28 20.55 -12.66
N ASP A 134 -7.48 20.20 -11.38
CA ASP A 134 -7.00 21.02 -10.27
C ASP A 134 -5.46 21.06 -10.25
N LEU A 135 -4.90 22.12 -9.66
CA LEU A 135 -3.47 22.26 -9.45
C LEU A 135 -3.13 21.85 -8.02
N VAL A 136 -2.28 20.84 -7.86
CA VAL A 136 -1.91 20.30 -6.55
C VAL A 136 -0.41 20.48 -6.32
N HIS A 137 -0.07 21.21 -5.28
CA HIS A 137 1.31 21.41 -4.85
C HIS A 137 1.75 20.23 -3.98
N CYS A 138 2.73 19.47 -4.47
CA CYS A 138 3.35 18.37 -3.72
C CYS A 138 4.62 18.88 -3.03
N ALA A 139 4.53 19.18 -1.73
CA ALA A 139 5.63 19.69 -0.90
C ALA A 139 6.40 18.58 -0.15
N TYR A 140 6.12 17.31 -0.42
CA TYR A 140 6.88 16.19 0.12
C TYR A 140 8.22 16.01 -0.60
N GLY A 141 9.27 15.62 0.14
CA GLY A 141 10.56 15.26 -0.45
C GLY A 141 10.44 14.04 -1.38
N TYR A 142 11.08 14.15 -2.54
CA TYR A 142 11.23 13.06 -3.50
C TYR A 142 12.52 12.30 -3.18
N GLY A 143 12.41 11.04 -2.83
CA GLY A 143 13.56 10.24 -2.47
C GLY A 143 13.17 8.84 -2.01
N LEU A 144 14.01 8.27 -1.17
CA LEU A 144 13.85 6.90 -0.69
C LEU A 144 12.60 6.71 0.19
N PHE A 145 12.13 7.78 0.85
CA PHE A 145 10.88 7.78 1.61
C PHE A 145 9.66 7.88 0.68
N THR A 146 8.54 7.31 1.09
CA THR A 146 7.38 7.06 0.22
C THR A 146 6.54 8.29 -0.13
N GLY A 147 6.61 9.37 0.67
CA GLY A 147 5.62 10.47 0.64
C GLY A 147 5.52 11.21 -0.70
N GLY A 148 6.64 11.71 -1.22
CA GLY A 148 6.66 12.53 -2.44
C GLY A 148 6.17 11.79 -3.68
N LEU A 149 6.76 10.63 -3.95
CA LEU A 149 6.39 9.82 -5.12
C LEU A 149 4.97 9.26 -5.02
N GLY A 150 4.54 8.85 -3.82
CA GLY A 150 3.17 8.36 -3.62
C GLY A 150 2.14 9.45 -3.94
N ALA A 151 2.33 10.66 -3.41
CA ALA A 151 1.46 11.78 -3.71
C ALA A 151 1.47 12.15 -5.20
N HIS A 152 2.66 12.22 -5.81
CA HIS A 152 2.85 12.57 -7.21
C HIS A 152 2.01 11.68 -8.14
N TYR A 153 2.24 10.36 -8.08
CA TYR A 153 1.52 9.43 -8.96
C TYR A 153 0.02 9.41 -8.71
N GLY A 154 -0.42 9.60 -7.48
CA GLY A 154 -1.85 9.68 -7.15
C GLY A 154 -2.51 10.96 -7.70
N ILE A 155 -1.79 12.09 -7.68
CA ILE A 155 -2.28 13.35 -8.26
C ILE A 155 -2.46 13.19 -9.77
N GLU A 156 -1.47 12.63 -10.47
CA GLU A 156 -1.55 12.36 -11.91
C GLU A 156 -2.65 11.34 -12.24
N ARG A 157 -2.79 10.28 -11.45
CA ARG A 157 -3.83 9.25 -11.61
C ARG A 157 -5.24 9.82 -11.48
N LEU A 158 -5.44 10.83 -10.64
CA LEU A 158 -6.71 11.55 -10.51
C LEU A 158 -6.99 12.48 -11.72
N GLY A 159 -6.01 12.74 -12.57
CA GLY A 159 -6.10 13.71 -13.64
C GLY A 159 -5.90 15.16 -13.18
N ALA A 160 -5.38 15.36 -11.98
CA ALA A 160 -4.96 16.66 -11.48
C ALA A 160 -3.53 16.99 -11.96
N ARG A 161 -3.15 18.27 -11.92
CA ARG A 161 -1.81 18.72 -12.31
C ARG A 161 -0.93 18.83 -11.07
N VAL A 162 0.15 18.06 -11.03
CA VAL A 162 1.10 18.10 -9.93
C VAL A 162 2.13 19.21 -10.14
N VAL A 163 2.43 19.96 -9.06
CA VAL A 163 3.59 20.85 -8.97
C VAL A 163 4.59 20.20 -8.01
N PRO A 164 5.68 19.58 -8.53
CA PRO A 164 6.62 18.79 -7.73
C PRO A 164 7.65 19.68 -7.05
N MET A 165 7.22 20.41 -6.02
CA MET A 165 8.09 21.29 -5.24
C MET A 165 8.68 20.52 -4.07
N LEU A 166 10.00 20.43 -4.02
CA LEU A 166 10.74 19.73 -2.98
C LEU A 166 10.64 20.43 -1.60
N SER A 167 10.31 21.71 -1.56
CA SER A 167 10.35 22.54 -0.36
C SER A 167 9.32 23.65 -0.38
N LEU A 168 8.80 24.01 0.79
CA LEU A 168 7.90 25.16 0.97
C LEU A 168 8.58 26.52 0.84
N ILE A 169 9.90 26.60 0.87
CA ILE A 169 10.61 27.88 0.81
C ILE A 169 10.56 28.56 -0.57
N HIS A 170 10.12 27.83 -1.58
CA HIS A 170 9.93 28.41 -2.94
C HIS A 170 8.54 29.01 -3.15
N ILE A 171 7.68 28.97 -2.15
CA ILE A 171 6.35 29.60 -2.18
C ILE A 171 6.45 31.03 -1.66
#